data_a9c7d30b06b8a0f4c436f5f0c06a7d9f
#
_entry.id   a9c7d30b06b8a0f4c436f5f0c06a7d9f
#
_cell.length_a   1.000
_cell.length_b   1.000
_cell.length_c   1.000
_cell.angle_alpha   90.00
_cell.angle_beta   90.00
_cell.angle_gamma   90.00
#
_symmetry.space_group_name_H-M   'P 1'
#
loop_
_entity.id
_entity.type
_entity.pdbx_description
1 polymer ?
#
loop_
_entity_poly.entity_id
_entity_poly.type
_entity_poly.pdbx_seq_one_letter_code
_entity_poly.pdbx_strand_id
1 'polypeptide(L)'
;LTNSICRNHQLYKDFLSAHRQAYAQAKQGRKHEIMVSFTPIIVCLAAYQLTKLSPVGAFDLDTLLSAFALSGVAVLLYCDLVLDPIRKKHRRTANLDLEAYDTKVLTLPWNESVAGPIKELSDVKIEAENYQSKLASEHPPELSLVDSWYPEEIEQVPLDIARLYCLRQNCAFELAYREKYIALFLRPMLAFTSILVLTQAWVFGLKLSSVCLTLIVAAPIFRIIILGLLVQTNNLKSMKELEAEIEAAQKLASSKSGSTTTTTTTDTEQNTGTSELTARARGFQDRLFISRDTLPLISIGGFKYIKASYLPGLKAETIASLRQDGLLS
;
A
#
# COMPACT_ATOMS: atom_id res chain seq x y z
N LEU A 1 -26.34 11.85 19.94
CA LEU A 1 -26.42 11.63 18.48
C LEU A 1 -25.40 10.57 18.10
N THR A 2 -25.87 9.36 17.75
CA THR A 2 -25.02 8.29 17.21
C THR A 2 -24.48 8.70 15.84
N ASN A 3 -23.20 8.50 15.58
CA ASN A 3 -22.62 8.72 14.25
C ASN A 3 -23.02 7.57 13.31
N SER A 4 -22.74 7.70 12.01
CA SER A 4 -23.20 6.76 10.99
C SER A 4 -22.03 6.01 10.29
N ILE A 5 -20.83 5.95 10.90
CA ILE A 5 -19.63 5.40 10.26
C ILE A 5 -19.82 3.94 9.86
N CYS A 6 -20.31 3.07 10.76
CA CYS A 6 -20.52 1.65 10.44
C CYS A 6 -21.63 1.45 9.43
N ARG A 7 -22.70 2.24 9.49
CA ARG A 7 -23.77 2.26 8.50
C ARG A 7 -23.24 2.69 7.13
N ASN A 8 -22.46 3.76 7.07
CA ASN A 8 -21.84 4.24 5.84
C ASN A 8 -20.90 3.21 5.24
N HIS A 9 -20.14 2.48 6.07
CA HIS A 9 -19.31 1.36 5.63
C HIS A 9 -20.12 0.34 4.82
N GLN A 10 -21.31 -0.04 5.28
CA GLN A 10 -22.17 -0.97 4.55
C GLN A 10 -22.71 -0.39 3.24
N LEU A 11 -23.07 0.91 3.22
CA LEU A 11 -23.61 1.58 2.04
C LEU A 11 -22.58 1.76 0.90
N TYR A 12 -21.30 1.92 1.24
CA TYR A 12 -20.24 2.24 0.28
C TYR A 12 -19.28 1.08 -0.02
N LYS A 13 -19.67 -0.16 0.25
CA LYS A 13 -18.88 -1.39 -0.03
C LYS A 13 -18.44 -1.53 -1.48
N ASP A 14 -19.23 -1.01 -2.42
CA ASP A 14 -18.89 -1.10 -3.85
C ASP A 14 -17.59 -0.38 -4.18
N PHE A 15 -17.32 0.78 -3.57
CA PHE A 15 -16.04 1.48 -3.72
C PHE A 15 -14.86 0.63 -3.24
N LEU A 16 -15.04 -0.11 -2.15
CA LEU A 16 -14.01 -1.00 -1.63
C LEU A 16 -13.79 -2.23 -2.53
N SER A 17 -14.86 -2.73 -3.17
CA SER A 17 -14.78 -3.80 -4.16
C SER A 17 -14.08 -3.34 -5.44
N ALA A 18 -14.42 -2.15 -5.95
CA ALA A 18 -13.75 -1.52 -7.09
C ALA A 18 -12.26 -1.27 -6.81
N HIS A 19 -11.93 -0.70 -5.64
CA HIS A 19 -10.55 -0.56 -5.18
C HIS A 19 -9.78 -1.88 -5.26
N ARG A 20 -10.37 -2.97 -4.77
CA ARG A 20 -9.72 -4.29 -4.78
C ARG A 20 -9.50 -4.82 -6.18
N GLN A 21 -10.43 -4.62 -7.10
CA GLN A 21 -10.29 -5.01 -8.50
C GLN A 21 -9.11 -4.26 -9.16
N ALA A 22 -9.09 -2.93 -9.07
CA ALA A 22 -8.01 -2.11 -9.62
C ALA A 22 -6.66 -2.43 -8.97
N TYR A 23 -6.64 -2.65 -7.66
CA TYR A 23 -5.44 -3.01 -6.92
C TYR A 23 -4.91 -4.41 -7.28
N ALA A 24 -5.80 -5.37 -7.58
CA ALA A 24 -5.42 -6.69 -8.05
C ALA A 24 -4.74 -6.63 -9.43
N GLN A 25 -5.25 -5.80 -10.35
CA GLN A 25 -4.65 -5.56 -11.65
C GLN A 25 -3.25 -4.92 -11.51
N ALA A 26 -3.12 -3.91 -10.65
CA ALA A 26 -1.83 -3.30 -10.35
C ALA A 26 -0.82 -4.29 -9.76
N LYS A 27 -1.25 -5.19 -8.86
CA LYS A 27 -0.43 -6.28 -8.30
C LYS A 27 0.02 -7.29 -9.36
N GLN A 28 -0.84 -7.62 -10.31
CA GLN A 28 -0.49 -8.52 -11.41
C GLN A 28 0.63 -7.91 -12.26
N GLY A 29 0.54 -6.61 -12.59
CA GLY A 29 1.62 -5.89 -13.27
C GLY A 29 2.93 -5.91 -12.47
N ARG A 30 2.86 -5.77 -11.14
CA ARG A 30 4.06 -5.85 -10.27
C ARG A 30 4.68 -7.25 -10.23
N LYS A 31 3.86 -8.29 -10.16
CA LYS A 31 4.36 -9.68 -10.26
C LYS A 31 5.07 -9.92 -11.58
N HIS A 32 4.47 -9.46 -12.69
CA HIS A 32 5.08 -9.59 -14.02
C HIS A 32 6.42 -8.85 -14.09
N GLU A 33 6.51 -7.62 -13.60
CA GLU A 33 7.74 -6.84 -13.50
C GLU A 33 8.86 -7.60 -12.75
N ILE A 34 8.53 -8.19 -11.59
CA ILE A 34 9.48 -8.99 -10.79
C ILE A 34 9.95 -10.21 -11.59
N MET A 35 9.03 -10.98 -12.19
CA MET A 35 9.37 -12.18 -12.96
C MET A 35 10.28 -11.85 -14.13
N VAL A 36 9.94 -10.83 -14.92
CA VAL A 36 10.74 -10.41 -16.09
C VAL A 36 12.12 -9.91 -15.65
N SER A 37 12.22 -9.24 -14.51
CA SER A 37 13.48 -8.72 -13.98
C SER A 37 14.45 -9.81 -13.51
N PHE A 38 13.96 -10.99 -13.12
CA PHE A 38 14.82 -12.13 -12.81
C PHE A 38 15.26 -12.93 -14.05
N THR A 39 14.52 -12.80 -15.18
CA THR A 39 14.77 -13.59 -16.38
C THR A 39 16.22 -13.51 -16.88
N PRO A 40 16.86 -12.32 -17.03
CA PRO A 40 18.23 -12.23 -17.51
C PRO A 40 19.23 -13.02 -16.66
N ILE A 41 19.10 -12.99 -15.33
CA ILE A 41 19.99 -13.70 -14.41
C ILE A 41 19.82 -15.21 -14.58
N ILE A 42 18.57 -15.70 -14.57
CA ILE A 42 18.26 -17.13 -14.66
C ILE A 42 18.71 -17.70 -16.00
N VAL A 43 18.40 -17.02 -17.10
CA VAL A 43 18.77 -17.47 -18.44
C VAL A 43 20.28 -17.44 -18.63
N CYS A 44 20.99 -16.43 -18.09
CA CYS A 44 22.44 -16.36 -18.13
C CYS A 44 23.09 -17.56 -17.41
N LEU A 45 22.63 -17.90 -16.21
CA LEU A 45 23.13 -19.06 -15.46
C LEU A 45 22.82 -20.39 -16.17
N ALA A 46 21.62 -20.54 -16.74
CA ALA A 46 21.23 -21.75 -17.48
C ALA A 46 22.07 -21.92 -18.75
N ALA A 47 22.26 -20.84 -19.52
CA ALA A 47 23.10 -20.89 -20.72
C ALA A 47 24.55 -21.26 -20.42
N TYR A 48 25.11 -20.73 -19.32
CA TYR A 48 26.46 -21.11 -18.88
C TYR A 48 26.56 -22.60 -18.56
N GLN A 49 25.57 -23.19 -17.89
CA GLN A 49 25.58 -24.63 -17.59
C GLN A 49 25.50 -25.46 -18.86
N LEU A 50 24.71 -25.03 -19.85
CA LEU A 50 24.59 -25.72 -21.14
C LEU A 50 25.91 -25.67 -21.94
N THR A 51 26.64 -24.55 -21.91
CA THR A 51 27.95 -24.46 -22.58
C THR A 51 29.00 -25.42 -22.00
N LYS A 52 28.92 -25.68 -20.69
CA LYS A 52 29.81 -26.68 -20.03
C LYS A 52 29.50 -28.14 -20.42
N LEU A 53 28.24 -28.43 -20.75
CA LEU A 53 27.79 -29.79 -21.09
C LEU A 53 27.95 -30.08 -22.56
N SER A 54 28.14 -29.07 -23.45
CA SER A 54 28.25 -29.25 -24.90
C SER A 54 29.72 -29.19 -25.33
N PRO A 55 30.24 -30.23 -25.97
CA PRO A 55 31.60 -30.23 -26.54
C PRO A 55 31.74 -29.41 -27.80
N VAL A 56 30.65 -28.84 -28.34
CA VAL A 56 30.63 -28.12 -29.62
C VAL A 56 30.99 -26.64 -29.39
N GLY A 57 32.18 -26.26 -29.85
CA GLY A 57 32.70 -24.94 -30.15
C GLY A 57 32.24 -23.80 -29.23
N ALA A 58 33.08 -23.48 -28.28
CA ALA A 58 32.83 -22.52 -27.24
C ALA A 58 32.37 -21.15 -27.77
N PHE A 59 31.15 -20.76 -27.46
CA PHE A 59 30.84 -19.34 -27.40
C PHE A 59 31.81 -18.72 -26.37
N ASP A 60 32.48 -17.64 -26.79
CA ASP A 60 33.31 -16.88 -25.87
C ASP A 60 32.44 -16.41 -24.70
N LEU A 61 32.92 -16.69 -23.48
CA LEU A 61 32.18 -16.41 -22.25
C LEU A 61 31.84 -14.92 -22.10
N ASP A 62 32.75 -14.06 -22.56
CA ASP A 62 32.56 -12.59 -22.50
C ASP A 62 31.48 -12.14 -23.52
N THR A 63 31.40 -12.77 -24.66
CA THR A 63 30.32 -12.53 -25.64
C THR A 63 28.97 -12.94 -25.10
N LEU A 64 28.88 -14.10 -24.48
CA LEU A 64 27.66 -14.58 -23.84
C LEU A 64 27.19 -13.61 -22.74
N LEU A 65 28.08 -13.22 -21.84
CA LEU A 65 27.75 -12.31 -20.74
C LEU A 65 27.37 -10.92 -21.25
N SER A 66 28.01 -10.44 -22.32
CA SER A 66 27.65 -9.16 -22.96
C SER A 66 26.26 -9.18 -23.57
N ALA A 67 25.86 -10.28 -24.24
CA ALA A 67 24.50 -10.45 -24.75
C ALA A 67 23.44 -10.43 -23.63
N PHE A 68 23.72 -11.07 -22.50
CA PHE A 68 22.82 -11.04 -21.35
C PHE A 68 22.80 -9.68 -20.65
N ALA A 69 23.90 -8.95 -20.61
CA ALA A 69 23.92 -7.57 -20.11
C ALA A 69 23.01 -6.67 -20.96
N LEU A 70 23.06 -6.81 -22.29
CA LEU A 70 22.14 -6.09 -23.18
C LEU A 70 20.67 -6.47 -22.92
N SER A 71 20.39 -7.75 -22.68
CA SER A 71 19.03 -8.18 -22.28
C SER A 71 18.58 -7.56 -20.96
N GLY A 72 19.48 -7.39 -19.98
CA GLY A 72 19.22 -6.69 -18.73
C GLY A 72 18.81 -5.24 -18.94
N VAL A 73 19.51 -4.52 -19.82
CA VAL A 73 19.15 -3.15 -20.21
C VAL A 73 17.78 -3.11 -20.91
N ALA A 74 17.52 -4.03 -21.83
CA ALA A 74 16.24 -4.11 -22.52
C ALA A 74 15.07 -4.37 -21.56
N VAL A 75 15.26 -5.26 -20.58
CA VAL A 75 14.27 -5.51 -19.51
C VAL A 75 14.06 -4.26 -18.66
N LEU A 76 15.12 -3.55 -18.31
CA LEU A 76 15.02 -2.30 -17.54
C LEU A 76 14.16 -1.26 -18.26
N LEU A 77 14.45 -1.04 -19.56
CA LEU A 77 13.68 -0.12 -20.40
C LEU A 77 12.22 -0.56 -20.54
N TYR A 78 11.97 -1.85 -20.75
CA TYR A 78 10.62 -2.40 -20.80
C TYR A 78 9.85 -2.16 -19.50
N CYS A 79 10.48 -2.38 -18.35
CA CYS A 79 9.87 -2.12 -17.06
C CYS A 79 9.52 -0.64 -16.87
N ASP A 80 10.41 0.27 -17.30
CA ASP A 80 10.20 1.71 -17.11
C ASP A 80 9.22 2.32 -18.12
N LEU A 81 9.31 1.95 -19.37
CA LEU A 81 8.53 2.57 -20.44
C LEU A 81 7.15 1.95 -20.62
N VAL A 82 7.00 0.66 -20.31
CA VAL A 82 5.76 -0.08 -20.55
C VAL A 82 5.05 -0.45 -19.25
N LEU A 83 5.72 -1.15 -18.33
CA LEU A 83 5.05 -1.70 -17.16
C LEU A 83 4.76 -0.64 -16.07
N ASP A 84 5.66 0.31 -15.86
CA ASP A 84 5.50 1.32 -14.80
C ASP A 84 4.32 2.26 -15.05
N PRO A 85 4.09 2.82 -16.25
CA PRO A 85 2.91 3.64 -16.54
C PRO A 85 1.59 2.88 -16.35
N ILE A 86 1.51 1.64 -16.84
CA ILE A 86 0.30 0.79 -16.71
C ILE A 86 0.01 0.54 -15.23
N ARG A 87 1.02 0.16 -14.47
CA ARG A 87 0.91 -0.09 -13.03
C ARG A 87 0.51 1.16 -12.24
N LYS A 88 1.11 2.33 -12.57
CA LYS A 88 0.77 3.61 -11.95
C LYS A 88 -0.69 3.97 -12.20
N LYS A 89 -1.19 3.76 -13.43
CA LYS A 89 -2.59 4.00 -13.78
C LYS A 89 -3.52 3.17 -12.89
N HIS A 90 -3.34 1.85 -12.83
CA HIS A 90 -4.21 0.98 -12.02
C HIS A 90 -4.11 1.30 -10.52
N ARG A 91 -2.91 1.63 -10.02
CA ARG A 91 -2.72 2.07 -8.63
C ARG A 91 -3.48 3.36 -8.35
N ARG A 92 -3.38 4.37 -9.23
CA ARG A 92 -4.09 5.64 -9.08
C ARG A 92 -5.60 5.41 -9.04
N THR A 93 -6.14 4.59 -9.95
CA THR A 93 -7.57 4.22 -9.94
C THR A 93 -7.96 3.57 -8.62
N ALA A 94 -7.18 2.59 -8.15
CA ALA A 94 -7.47 1.93 -6.87
C ALA A 94 -7.44 2.91 -5.69
N ASN A 95 -6.48 3.83 -5.65
CA ASN A 95 -6.38 4.81 -4.58
C ASN A 95 -7.53 5.83 -4.61
N LEU A 96 -8.02 6.21 -5.80
CA LEU A 96 -9.20 7.06 -5.93
C LEU A 96 -10.47 6.39 -5.40
N ASP A 97 -10.65 5.10 -5.70
CA ASP A 97 -11.78 4.34 -5.18
C ASP A 97 -11.73 4.22 -3.64
N LEU A 98 -10.54 4.00 -3.08
CA LEU A 98 -10.34 3.96 -1.63
C LEU A 98 -10.54 5.32 -0.98
N GLU A 99 -10.07 6.41 -1.61
CA GLU A 99 -10.30 7.77 -1.14
C GLU A 99 -11.80 8.12 -1.16
N ALA A 100 -12.51 7.75 -2.24
CA ALA A 100 -13.96 7.95 -2.31
C ALA A 100 -14.70 7.14 -1.24
N TYR A 101 -14.23 5.91 -0.94
CA TYR A 101 -14.74 5.13 0.18
C TYR A 101 -14.50 5.82 1.52
N ASP A 102 -13.24 6.15 1.83
CA ASP A 102 -12.85 6.76 3.11
C ASP A 102 -13.60 8.09 3.35
N THR A 103 -13.69 8.96 2.35
CA THR A 103 -14.41 10.25 2.47
C THR A 103 -15.89 10.08 2.70
N LYS A 104 -16.54 9.12 2.03
CA LYS A 104 -17.97 8.84 2.23
C LYS A 104 -18.25 8.22 3.59
N VAL A 105 -17.44 7.25 4.02
CA VAL A 105 -17.59 6.58 5.32
C VAL A 105 -17.37 7.56 6.46
N LEU A 106 -16.31 8.36 6.39
CA LEU A 106 -15.98 9.35 7.42
C LEU A 106 -16.75 10.67 7.25
N THR A 107 -17.61 10.78 6.24
CA THR A 107 -18.36 12.00 5.96
C THR A 107 -17.46 13.24 5.85
N LEU A 108 -16.32 13.08 5.17
CA LEU A 108 -15.38 14.16 4.88
C LEU A 108 -15.69 14.82 3.53
N PRO A 109 -15.43 16.11 3.35
CA PRO A 109 -15.57 16.75 2.04
C PRO A 109 -14.54 16.16 1.05
N TRP A 110 -14.96 15.99 -0.22
CA TRP A 110 -14.04 15.60 -1.28
C TRP A 110 -13.06 16.74 -1.58
N ASN A 111 -11.78 16.41 -1.72
CA ASN A 111 -10.75 17.40 -2.07
C ASN A 111 -10.28 17.19 -3.52
N GLU A 112 -10.93 17.87 -4.44
CA GLU A 112 -10.64 17.75 -5.87
C GLU A 112 -9.23 18.22 -6.23
N SER A 113 -8.67 19.18 -5.50
CA SER A 113 -7.31 19.67 -5.75
C SER A 113 -6.23 18.61 -5.48
N VAL A 114 -6.49 17.64 -4.61
CA VAL A 114 -5.56 16.56 -4.25
C VAL A 114 -5.89 15.28 -5.03
N ALA A 115 -7.13 14.86 -5.00
CA ALA A 115 -7.58 13.59 -5.58
C ALA A 115 -7.96 13.72 -7.08
N GLY A 116 -8.34 14.92 -7.55
CA GLY A 116 -8.95 15.13 -8.86
C GLY A 116 -10.46 14.89 -8.82
N PRO A 117 -11.12 14.81 -9.97
CA PRO A 117 -12.56 14.61 -10.03
C PRO A 117 -12.98 13.26 -9.45
N ILE A 118 -14.15 13.25 -8.81
CA ILE A 118 -14.71 12.01 -8.27
C ILE A 118 -15.17 11.11 -9.43
N LYS A 119 -14.93 9.81 -9.28
CA LYS A 119 -15.34 8.81 -10.26
C LYS A 119 -16.86 8.65 -10.29
N GLU A 120 -17.45 8.40 -11.46
CA GLU A 120 -18.87 8.15 -11.59
C GLU A 120 -19.29 6.85 -10.89
N LEU A 121 -20.44 6.86 -10.25
CA LEU A 121 -20.94 5.70 -9.51
C LEU A 121 -21.23 4.50 -10.41
N SER A 122 -21.58 4.73 -11.67
CA SER A 122 -21.77 3.71 -12.71
C SER A 122 -20.50 2.88 -12.92
N ASP A 123 -19.34 3.56 -13.06
CA ASP A 123 -18.06 2.90 -13.27
C ASP A 123 -17.62 2.09 -12.04
N VAL A 124 -17.85 2.66 -10.85
CA VAL A 124 -17.57 1.97 -9.59
C VAL A 124 -18.38 0.68 -9.47
N LYS A 125 -19.67 0.69 -9.84
CA LYS A 125 -20.53 -0.50 -9.80
C LYS A 125 -20.05 -1.58 -10.77
N ILE A 126 -19.72 -1.23 -12.01
CA ILE A 126 -19.18 -2.18 -13.00
C ILE A 126 -17.91 -2.85 -12.48
N GLU A 127 -16.99 -2.08 -11.90
CA GLU A 127 -15.75 -2.65 -11.33
C GLU A 127 -16.02 -3.52 -10.09
N ALA A 128 -16.98 -3.13 -9.25
CA ALA A 128 -17.38 -3.92 -8.10
C ALA A 128 -18.01 -5.26 -8.50
N GLU A 129 -18.90 -5.27 -9.50
CA GLU A 129 -19.53 -6.47 -10.05
C GLU A 129 -18.48 -7.41 -10.67
N ASN A 130 -17.50 -6.86 -11.42
CA ASN A 130 -16.38 -7.62 -11.96
C ASN A 130 -15.52 -8.27 -10.86
N TYR A 131 -15.33 -7.61 -9.74
CA TYR A 131 -14.62 -8.17 -8.60
C TYR A 131 -15.42 -9.28 -7.93
N GLN A 132 -16.71 -9.06 -7.70
CA GLN A 132 -17.60 -10.03 -7.06
C GLN A 132 -17.78 -11.30 -7.91
N SER A 133 -17.89 -11.16 -9.22
CA SER A 133 -18.00 -12.30 -10.14
C SER A 133 -16.74 -13.18 -10.12
N LYS A 134 -15.56 -12.57 -10.01
CA LYS A 134 -14.29 -13.30 -9.84
C LYS A 134 -14.23 -14.00 -8.49
N LEU A 135 -14.64 -13.34 -7.41
CA LEU A 135 -14.67 -13.95 -6.08
C LEU A 135 -15.62 -15.15 -6.00
N ALA A 136 -16.75 -15.10 -6.68
CA ALA A 136 -17.69 -16.22 -6.74
C ALA A 136 -17.08 -17.46 -7.44
N SER A 137 -16.09 -17.26 -8.32
CA SER A 137 -15.37 -18.33 -9.00
C SER A 137 -14.15 -18.86 -8.21
N GLU A 138 -13.61 -18.08 -7.27
CA GLU A 138 -12.47 -18.44 -6.42
C GLU A 138 -12.99 -18.89 -5.03
N HIS A 139 -12.78 -20.13 -4.62
CA HIS A 139 -13.17 -20.65 -3.30
C HIS A 139 -12.17 -20.28 -2.22
N PRO A 140 -12.59 -19.95 -0.99
CA PRO A 140 -13.88 -19.51 -0.44
C PRO A 140 -14.05 -17.98 -0.47
N PRO A 141 -15.27 -17.46 -0.29
CA PRO A 141 -15.54 -16.03 -0.45
C PRO A 141 -14.79 -15.18 0.59
N GLU A 142 -13.95 -14.27 0.12
CA GLU A 142 -13.28 -13.24 0.96
C GLU A 142 -14.24 -12.17 1.51
N LEU A 143 -15.55 -12.35 1.31
CA LEU A 143 -16.59 -11.39 1.71
C LEU A 143 -16.56 -11.07 3.21
N SER A 144 -16.23 -12.03 4.07
CA SER A 144 -16.13 -11.82 5.51
C SER A 144 -15.02 -10.84 5.96
N LEU A 145 -14.01 -10.60 5.11
CA LEU A 145 -12.91 -9.68 5.42
C LEU A 145 -13.28 -8.19 5.25
N VAL A 146 -14.47 -7.89 4.75
CA VAL A 146 -14.94 -6.52 4.50
C VAL A 146 -15.93 -6.07 5.57
N ASP A 147 -16.54 -7.01 6.30
CA ASP A 147 -17.76 -6.75 7.04
C ASP A 147 -17.64 -5.87 8.29
N SER A 148 -16.44 -5.62 8.81
CA SER A 148 -16.25 -4.66 9.89
C SER A 148 -14.81 -4.11 9.90
N TRP A 149 -14.57 -2.98 9.25
CA TRP A 149 -13.25 -2.33 9.27
C TRP A 149 -13.00 -1.59 10.58
N TYR A 150 -14.00 -0.85 11.05
CA TYR A 150 -13.96 -0.12 12.31
C TYR A 150 -14.67 -0.87 13.43
N PRO A 151 -14.33 -0.64 14.73
CA PRO A 151 -15.10 -1.19 15.85
C PRO A 151 -16.50 -0.55 15.91
N GLU A 152 -17.51 -1.31 16.34
CA GLU A 152 -18.89 -0.83 16.41
C GLU A 152 -19.06 0.27 17.47
N GLU A 153 -18.24 0.24 18.50
CA GLU A 153 -18.21 1.23 19.59
C GLU A 153 -17.94 2.66 19.09
N ILE A 154 -17.32 2.80 17.90
CA ILE A 154 -17.03 4.10 17.31
C ILE A 154 -18.30 4.93 17.06
N GLU A 155 -19.45 4.27 16.87
CA GLU A 155 -20.74 4.95 16.65
C GLU A 155 -21.27 5.69 17.90
N GLN A 156 -20.76 5.35 19.08
CA GLN A 156 -21.12 6.00 20.34
C GLN A 156 -20.38 7.33 20.55
N VAL A 157 -19.36 7.59 19.74
CA VAL A 157 -18.50 8.77 19.86
C VAL A 157 -18.95 9.87 18.90
N PRO A 158 -18.85 11.16 19.27
CA PRO A 158 -19.12 12.26 18.35
C PRO A 158 -18.33 12.13 17.03
N LEU A 159 -18.99 12.41 15.91
CA LEU A 159 -18.45 12.15 14.57
C LEU A 159 -17.05 12.75 14.33
N ASP A 160 -16.83 13.98 14.79
CA ASP A 160 -15.55 14.67 14.58
C ASP A 160 -14.39 13.99 15.32
N ILE A 161 -14.65 13.47 16.50
CA ILE A 161 -13.69 12.71 17.28
C ILE A 161 -13.53 11.30 16.66
N ALA A 162 -14.63 10.64 16.33
CA ALA A 162 -14.63 9.31 15.71
C ALA A 162 -13.79 9.27 14.43
N ARG A 163 -13.85 10.32 13.60
CA ARG A 163 -13.00 10.47 12.40
C ARG A 163 -11.51 10.34 12.71
N LEU A 164 -11.02 10.99 13.76
CA LEU A 164 -9.62 10.96 14.16
C LEU A 164 -9.17 9.55 14.56
N TYR A 165 -10.02 8.81 15.30
CA TYR A 165 -9.72 7.41 15.67
C TYR A 165 -9.72 6.48 14.46
N CYS A 166 -10.65 6.65 13.54
CA CYS A 166 -10.67 5.90 12.28
C CYS A 166 -9.43 6.19 11.42
N LEU A 167 -9.01 7.46 11.32
CA LEU A 167 -7.80 7.87 10.59
C LEU A 167 -6.53 7.31 11.23
N ARG A 168 -6.44 7.32 12.56
CA ARG A 168 -5.31 6.69 13.28
C ARG A 168 -5.26 5.19 12.99
N GLN A 169 -6.39 4.47 13.06
CA GLN A 169 -6.46 3.05 12.74
C GLN A 169 -6.01 2.77 11.31
N ASN A 170 -6.45 3.59 10.33
CA ASN A 170 -6.02 3.47 8.94
C ASN A 170 -4.51 3.69 8.79
N CYS A 171 -3.96 4.70 9.47
CA CYS A 171 -2.53 5.01 9.45
C CYS A 171 -1.70 3.89 10.08
N ALA A 172 -2.07 3.42 11.26
CA ALA A 172 -1.41 2.32 11.98
C ALA A 172 -1.43 1.01 11.18
N PHE A 173 -2.56 0.71 10.49
CA PHE A 173 -2.64 -0.45 9.61
C PHE A 173 -1.66 -0.35 8.43
N GLU A 174 -1.61 0.81 7.77
CA GLU A 174 -0.67 1.06 6.66
C GLU A 174 0.79 0.93 7.11
N LEU A 175 1.13 1.45 8.28
CA LEU A 175 2.46 1.34 8.88
C LEU A 175 2.84 -0.14 9.11
N ALA A 176 2.01 -0.87 9.84
CA ALA A 176 2.25 -2.28 10.15
C ALA A 176 2.40 -3.13 8.87
N TYR A 177 1.56 -2.85 7.86
CA TYR A 177 1.60 -3.55 6.59
C TYR A 177 2.91 -3.31 5.83
N ARG A 178 3.41 -2.07 5.81
CA ARG A 178 4.66 -1.70 5.13
C ARG A 178 5.90 -2.20 5.86
N GLU A 179 5.94 -2.11 7.18
CA GLU A 179 7.03 -2.66 7.98
C GLU A 179 7.21 -4.16 7.75
N LYS A 180 6.09 -4.91 7.73
CA LYS A 180 6.10 -6.34 7.41
C LYS A 180 6.54 -6.62 5.97
N TYR A 181 6.10 -5.81 5.01
CA TYR A 181 6.53 -5.97 3.62
C TYR A 181 8.05 -5.78 3.45
N ILE A 182 8.62 -4.77 4.10
CA ILE A 182 10.06 -4.56 4.08
C ILE A 182 10.79 -5.75 4.73
N ALA A 183 10.34 -6.17 5.90
CA ALA A 183 11.01 -7.21 6.68
C ALA A 183 10.92 -8.60 6.03
N LEU A 184 9.74 -8.97 5.55
CA LEU A 184 9.45 -10.33 5.06
C LEU A 184 9.71 -10.49 3.56
N PHE A 185 9.81 -9.39 2.82
CA PHE A 185 9.95 -9.47 1.38
C PHE A 185 11.16 -8.71 0.82
N LEU A 186 11.26 -7.41 1.02
CA LEU A 186 12.31 -6.63 0.37
C LEU A 186 13.71 -6.98 0.88
N ARG A 187 13.89 -7.16 2.19
CA ARG A 187 15.19 -7.54 2.77
C ARG A 187 15.62 -8.94 2.36
N PRO A 188 14.78 -9.99 2.47
CA PRO A 188 15.14 -11.32 1.97
C PRO A 188 15.40 -11.36 0.47
N MET A 189 14.61 -10.62 -0.32
CA MET A 189 14.81 -10.52 -1.76
C MET A 189 16.15 -9.86 -2.11
N LEU A 190 16.56 -8.82 -1.37
CA LEU A 190 17.89 -8.22 -1.51
C LEU A 190 18.99 -9.23 -1.23
N ALA A 191 18.91 -9.94 -0.09
CA ALA A 191 19.91 -10.97 0.28
C ALA A 191 19.97 -12.08 -0.77
N PHE A 192 18.83 -12.61 -1.21
CA PHE A 192 18.77 -13.64 -2.24
C PHE A 192 19.38 -13.17 -3.57
N THR A 193 19.02 -11.97 -4.03
CA THR A 193 19.57 -11.40 -5.27
C THR A 193 21.06 -11.17 -5.17
N SER A 194 21.55 -10.70 -4.02
CA SER A 194 23.00 -10.52 -3.78
C SER A 194 23.75 -11.85 -3.85
N ILE A 195 23.21 -12.91 -3.26
CA ILE A 195 23.78 -14.26 -3.35
C ILE A 195 23.83 -14.72 -4.82
N LEU A 196 22.73 -14.55 -5.58
CA LEU A 196 22.71 -14.92 -7.00
C LEU A 196 23.78 -14.17 -7.82
N VAL A 197 23.93 -12.87 -7.59
CA VAL A 197 24.94 -12.05 -8.27
C VAL A 197 26.35 -12.46 -7.91
N LEU A 198 26.63 -12.74 -6.63
CA LEU A 198 27.94 -13.25 -6.17
C LEU A 198 28.25 -14.61 -6.79
N THR A 199 27.26 -15.52 -6.83
CA THR A 199 27.40 -16.82 -7.48
C THR A 199 27.71 -16.68 -8.97
N GLN A 200 27.00 -15.79 -9.64
CA GLN A 200 27.21 -15.51 -11.06
C GLN A 200 28.61 -14.92 -11.30
N ALA A 201 29.03 -13.93 -10.50
CA ALA A 201 30.38 -13.35 -10.59
C ALA A 201 31.49 -14.38 -10.34
N TRP A 202 31.29 -15.29 -9.38
CA TRP A 202 32.20 -16.42 -9.13
C TRP A 202 32.31 -17.35 -10.34
N VAL A 203 31.18 -17.72 -10.93
CA VAL A 203 31.08 -18.64 -12.08
C VAL A 203 31.77 -18.06 -13.31
N PHE A 204 31.62 -16.76 -13.59
CA PHE A 204 32.24 -16.08 -14.74
C PHE A 204 33.66 -15.58 -14.50
N GLY A 205 34.23 -15.85 -13.31
CA GLY A 205 35.53 -15.36 -12.88
C GLY A 205 35.46 -13.90 -12.38
N LEU A 206 36.21 -13.57 -11.35
CA LEU A 206 36.17 -12.27 -10.67
C LEU A 206 36.95 -11.15 -11.42
N LYS A 207 36.96 -11.19 -12.77
CA LYS A 207 37.49 -10.08 -13.57
C LYS A 207 36.54 -8.88 -13.45
N LEU A 208 37.11 -7.67 -13.45
CA LEU A 208 36.31 -6.44 -13.31
C LEU A 208 35.23 -6.33 -14.39
N SER A 209 35.55 -6.67 -15.65
CA SER A 209 34.58 -6.70 -16.77
C SER A 209 33.40 -7.64 -16.49
N SER A 210 33.69 -8.87 -16.01
CA SER A 210 32.65 -9.85 -15.71
C SER A 210 31.77 -9.41 -14.54
N VAL A 211 32.33 -8.77 -13.52
CA VAL A 211 31.57 -8.20 -12.40
C VAL A 211 30.65 -7.07 -12.87
N CYS A 212 31.18 -6.13 -13.67
CA CYS A 212 30.37 -5.02 -14.22
C CYS A 212 29.20 -5.54 -15.07
N LEU A 213 29.46 -6.50 -15.97
CA LEU A 213 28.41 -7.08 -16.82
C LEU A 213 27.36 -7.84 -15.99
N THR A 214 27.79 -8.57 -14.95
CA THR A 214 26.89 -9.24 -14.02
C THR A 214 25.97 -8.26 -13.29
N LEU A 215 26.50 -7.12 -12.85
CA LEU A 215 25.70 -6.06 -12.24
C LEU A 215 24.68 -5.46 -13.20
N ILE A 216 25.04 -5.30 -14.49
CA ILE A 216 24.10 -4.83 -15.50
C ILE A 216 22.98 -5.85 -15.73
N VAL A 217 23.28 -7.15 -15.82
CA VAL A 217 22.28 -8.23 -15.90
C VAL A 217 21.31 -8.18 -14.72
N ALA A 218 21.79 -7.88 -13.53
CA ALA A 218 21.00 -7.83 -12.30
C ALA A 218 20.34 -6.45 -12.06
N ALA A 219 20.68 -5.42 -12.82
CA ALA A 219 20.20 -4.06 -12.61
C ALA A 219 18.66 -3.93 -12.53
N PRO A 220 17.85 -4.63 -13.36
CA PRO A 220 16.38 -4.53 -13.28
C PRO A 220 15.84 -4.94 -11.90
N ILE A 221 16.34 -6.03 -11.33
CA ILE A 221 15.85 -6.49 -10.03
C ILE A 221 16.40 -5.65 -8.88
N PHE A 222 17.67 -5.24 -8.91
CA PHE A 222 18.23 -4.32 -7.93
C PHE A 222 17.49 -2.99 -7.90
N ARG A 223 17.13 -2.43 -9.07
CA ARG A 223 16.30 -1.24 -9.17
C ARG A 223 14.99 -1.40 -8.39
N ILE A 224 14.26 -2.50 -8.60
CA ILE A 224 13.00 -2.77 -7.91
C ILE A 224 13.20 -2.83 -6.39
N ILE A 225 14.25 -3.50 -5.92
CA ILE A 225 14.49 -3.71 -4.49
C ILE A 225 14.97 -2.41 -3.84
N ILE A 226 15.98 -1.77 -4.40
CA ILE A 226 16.61 -0.58 -3.81
C ILE A 226 15.63 0.59 -3.79
N LEU A 227 14.98 0.89 -4.92
CA LEU A 227 13.97 1.94 -4.95
C LEU A 227 12.78 1.60 -4.03
N GLY A 228 12.38 0.32 -4.00
CA GLY A 228 11.36 -0.15 -3.07
C GLY A 228 11.75 0.11 -1.61
N LEU A 229 12.97 -0.25 -1.20
CA LEU A 229 13.47 -0.03 0.16
C LEU A 229 13.56 1.46 0.50
N LEU A 230 14.19 2.27 -0.35
CA LEU A 230 14.37 3.71 -0.12
C LEU A 230 13.02 4.43 0.02
N VAL A 231 12.12 4.22 -0.94
CA VAL A 231 10.81 4.90 -0.94
C VAL A 231 9.96 4.44 0.24
N GLN A 232 9.93 3.12 0.54
CA GLN A 232 9.16 2.61 1.68
C GLN A 232 9.72 3.11 3.02
N THR A 233 11.05 3.14 3.21
CA THR A 233 11.68 3.59 4.45
C THR A 233 11.42 5.07 4.71
N ASN A 234 11.57 5.92 3.68
CA ASN A 234 11.29 7.35 3.81
C ASN A 234 9.82 7.62 4.14
N ASN A 235 8.92 6.87 3.50
CA ASN A 235 7.50 7.05 3.75
C ASN A 235 7.07 6.54 5.13
N LEU A 236 7.67 5.46 5.64
CA LEU A 236 7.41 5.01 7.01
C LEU A 236 7.69 6.11 8.03
N LYS A 237 8.74 6.91 7.83
CA LYS A 237 9.03 8.05 8.71
C LYS A 237 7.90 9.09 8.64
N SER A 238 7.50 9.51 7.44
CA SER A 238 6.41 10.48 7.26
C SER A 238 5.08 9.97 7.81
N MET A 239 4.79 8.67 7.68
CA MET A 239 3.58 8.06 8.23
C MET A 239 3.58 7.99 9.76
N LYS A 240 4.75 7.75 10.40
CA LYS A 240 4.88 7.81 11.86
C LYS A 240 4.67 9.24 12.39
N GLU A 241 5.18 10.23 11.67
CA GLU A 241 4.93 11.63 11.99
C GLU A 241 3.43 11.97 11.87
N LEU A 242 2.77 11.50 10.81
CA LEU A 242 1.33 11.66 10.63
C LEU A 242 0.53 10.99 11.75
N GLU A 243 0.88 9.77 12.15
CA GLU A 243 0.23 9.06 13.25
C GLU A 243 0.35 9.83 14.57
N ALA A 244 1.53 10.36 14.87
CA ALA A 244 1.75 11.18 16.06
C ALA A 244 0.95 12.49 16.04
N GLU A 245 0.81 13.14 14.89
CA GLU A 245 -0.04 14.32 14.74
C GLU A 245 -1.53 14.01 14.95
N ILE A 246 -2.01 12.88 14.42
CA ILE A 246 -3.39 12.42 14.62
C ILE A 246 -3.62 12.15 16.10
N GLU A 247 -2.69 11.47 16.78
CA GLU A 247 -2.78 11.19 18.22
C GLU A 247 -2.80 12.48 19.06
N ALA A 248 -1.98 13.46 18.72
CA ALA A 248 -2.01 14.77 19.37
C ALA A 248 -3.36 15.48 19.17
N ALA A 249 -3.93 15.40 17.96
CA ALA A 249 -5.26 15.95 17.70
C ALA A 249 -6.37 15.22 18.46
N GLN A 250 -6.28 13.91 18.64
CA GLN A 250 -7.20 13.12 19.48
C GLN A 250 -7.19 13.59 20.93
N LYS A 251 -6.00 13.72 21.54
CA LYS A 251 -5.84 14.19 22.92
C LYS A 251 -6.41 15.60 23.13
N LEU A 252 -6.22 16.50 22.17
CA LEU A 252 -6.80 17.85 22.23
C LEU A 252 -8.33 17.84 22.10
N ALA A 253 -8.88 16.97 21.26
CA ALA A 253 -10.32 16.87 21.05
C ALA A 253 -11.02 16.26 22.28
N SER A 254 -10.45 15.20 22.87
CA SER A 254 -11.00 14.55 24.08
C SER A 254 -10.93 15.46 25.30
N SER A 255 -9.85 16.22 25.50
CA SER A 255 -9.74 17.18 26.62
C SER A 255 -10.79 18.29 26.55
N LYS A 256 -11.12 18.77 25.37
CA LYS A 256 -12.19 19.77 25.17
C LYS A 256 -13.57 19.19 25.45
N SER A 257 -13.82 17.93 25.11
CA SER A 257 -15.10 17.26 25.33
C SER A 257 -15.39 17.04 26.83
N GLY A 258 -14.37 16.77 27.65
CA GLY A 258 -14.51 16.59 29.10
C GLY A 258 -14.75 17.88 29.89
N SER A 259 -14.40 19.06 29.33
CA SER A 259 -14.52 20.36 30.00
C SER A 259 -15.90 21.03 29.85
N THR A 260 -16.80 20.50 29.02
CA THR A 260 -18.07 21.17 28.67
C THR A 260 -19.19 20.99 29.69
N THR A 261 -18.92 20.50 30.90
CA THR A 261 -19.98 20.19 31.91
C THR A 261 -20.51 21.40 32.65
N THR A 262 -19.99 22.64 32.51
CA THR A 262 -20.43 23.75 33.38
C THR A 262 -20.42 25.16 32.75
N THR A 263 -20.43 25.34 31.46
CA THR A 263 -20.56 26.72 30.93
C THR A 263 -21.52 26.73 29.74
N THR A 264 -22.58 27.51 29.83
CA THR A 264 -23.54 27.86 28.78
C THR A 264 -22.76 28.64 27.68
N THR A 265 -22.02 27.94 26.84
CA THR A 265 -21.36 28.52 25.67
C THR A 265 -22.36 28.67 24.53
N THR A 266 -22.43 29.87 23.99
CA THR A 266 -23.26 30.24 22.84
C THR A 266 -23.03 29.32 21.66
N ASP A 267 -24.09 28.94 20.91
CA ASP A 267 -24.12 28.04 19.74
C ASP A 267 -23.04 28.35 18.67
N THR A 268 -22.47 29.54 18.69
CA THR A 268 -21.45 30.03 17.73
C THR A 268 -20.05 29.41 17.96
N GLU A 269 -19.64 29.15 19.21
CA GLU A 269 -18.30 28.58 19.51
C GLU A 269 -18.26 27.07 19.23
N GLN A 270 -19.39 26.38 19.41
CA GLN A 270 -19.50 24.96 19.16
C GLN A 270 -19.38 24.64 17.66
N ASN A 271 -19.93 25.51 16.79
CA ASN A 271 -19.92 25.33 15.34
C ASN A 271 -18.54 25.59 14.72
N THR A 272 -17.74 26.53 15.29
CA THR A 272 -16.36 26.79 14.86
C THR A 272 -15.41 25.65 15.23
N GLY A 273 -15.54 25.03 16.40
CA GLY A 273 -14.73 23.90 16.82
C GLY A 273 -14.92 22.63 15.97
N THR A 274 -16.16 22.34 15.58
CA THR A 274 -16.51 21.20 14.71
C THR A 274 -15.93 21.39 13.31
N SER A 275 -15.98 22.59 12.77
CA SER A 275 -15.39 22.93 11.46
C SER A 275 -13.86 22.76 11.45
N GLU A 276 -13.17 23.15 12.54
CA GLU A 276 -11.72 23.01 12.64
C GLU A 276 -11.28 21.53 12.69
N LEU A 277 -11.95 20.70 13.48
CA LEU A 277 -11.64 19.26 13.56
C LEU A 277 -11.90 18.55 12.23
N THR A 278 -12.99 18.91 11.53
CA THR A 278 -13.27 18.38 10.19
C THR A 278 -12.18 18.77 9.18
N ALA A 279 -11.73 20.01 9.21
CA ALA A 279 -10.64 20.49 8.34
C ALA A 279 -9.32 19.75 8.63
N ARG A 280 -8.97 19.54 9.91
CA ARG A 280 -7.80 18.76 10.30
C ARG A 280 -7.92 17.30 9.86
N ALA A 281 -9.07 16.67 10.08
CA ALA A 281 -9.32 15.29 9.63
C ALA A 281 -9.18 15.18 8.11
N ARG A 282 -9.67 16.17 7.34
CA ARG A 282 -9.48 16.23 5.90
C ARG A 282 -7.99 16.32 5.52
N GLY A 283 -7.24 17.18 6.18
CA GLY A 283 -5.79 17.31 5.95
C GLY A 283 -5.02 16.01 6.23
N PHE A 284 -5.38 15.27 7.27
CA PHE A 284 -4.78 13.96 7.54
C PHE A 284 -5.15 12.92 6.48
N GLN A 285 -6.41 12.91 6.01
CA GLN A 285 -6.85 12.01 4.94
C GLN A 285 -6.15 12.35 3.61
N ASP A 286 -5.93 13.62 3.29
CA ASP A 286 -5.17 14.04 2.11
C ASP A 286 -3.74 13.50 2.14
N ARG A 287 -3.06 13.58 3.29
CA ARG A 287 -1.71 13.03 3.46
C ARG A 287 -1.68 11.51 3.35
N LEU A 288 -2.68 10.81 3.88
CA LEU A 288 -2.84 9.36 3.70
C LEU A 288 -3.02 9.00 2.23
N PHE A 289 -3.87 9.72 1.52
CA PHE A 289 -4.10 9.51 0.09
C PHE A 289 -2.82 9.73 -0.72
N ILE A 290 -2.12 10.84 -0.53
CA ILE A 290 -0.85 11.15 -1.21
C ILE A 290 0.18 10.06 -0.92
N SER A 291 0.29 9.63 0.32
CA SER A 291 1.18 8.53 0.71
C SER A 291 0.87 7.25 -0.05
N ARG A 292 -0.40 6.83 -0.12
CA ARG A 292 -0.84 5.63 -0.86
C ARG A 292 -0.58 5.75 -2.36
N ASP A 293 -0.74 6.94 -2.92
CA ASP A 293 -0.57 7.17 -4.36
C ASP A 293 0.90 7.22 -4.81
N THR A 294 1.79 7.68 -3.95
CA THR A 294 3.23 7.77 -4.26
C THR A 294 3.99 6.46 -4.01
N LEU A 295 3.50 5.62 -3.12
CA LEU A 295 4.22 4.44 -2.67
C LEU A 295 4.18 3.26 -3.65
N PRO A 296 5.27 2.48 -3.74
CA PRO A 296 5.26 1.24 -4.50
C PRO A 296 4.20 0.26 -4.01
N LEU A 297 3.59 -0.45 -4.94
CA LEU A 297 2.64 -1.51 -4.65
C LEU A 297 3.29 -2.65 -3.86
N ILE A 298 2.59 -3.12 -2.86
CA ILE A 298 2.92 -4.33 -2.13
C ILE A 298 2.33 -5.52 -2.90
N SER A 299 3.18 -6.29 -3.55
CA SER A 299 2.80 -7.27 -4.58
C SER A 299 2.40 -8.64 -4.05
N ILE A 300 2.62 -8.95 -2.75
CA ILE A 300 2.51 -10.31 -2.25
C ILE A 300 1.25 -10.52 -1.43
N GLY A 301 0.72 -11.75 -1.50
CA GLY A 301 -0.50 -12.22 -0.82
C GLY A 301 -0.53 -12.11 0.72
N GLY A 302 0.49 -11.47 1.30
CA GLY A 302 0.58 -11.18 2.74
C GLY A 302 -0.52 -10.26 3.28
N PHE A 303 -1.30 -9.56 2.41
CA PHE A 303 -2.37 -8.69 2.88
C PHE A 303 -3.42 -9.44 3.71
N LYS A 304 -3.86 -10.61 3.25
CA LYS A 304 -4.82 -11.46 3.98
C LYS A 304 -4.27 -11.84 5.36
N TYR A 305 -3.02 -12.31 5.39
CA TYR A 305 -2.35 -12.73 6.63
C TYR A 305 -2.15 -11.56 7.60
N ILE A 306 -1.62 -10.44 7.11
CA ILE A 306 -1.38 -9.25 7.92
C ILE A 306 -2.70 -8.68 8.43
N LYS A 307 -3.74 -8.60 7.58
CA LYS A 307 -5.06 -8.14 7.99
C LYS A 307 -5.65 -9.03 9.08
N ALA A 308 -5.63 -10.34 8.90
CA ALA A 308 -6.18 -11.29 9.87
C ALA A 308 -5.45 -11.24 11.22
N SER A 309 -4.13 -10.99 11.21
CA SER A 309 -3.32 -10.95 12.45
C SER A 309 -3.31 -9.58 13.15
N TYR A 310 -3.42 -8.48 12.40
CA TYR A 310 -3.26 -7.12 12.95
C TYR A 310 -4.56 -6.36 13.18
N LEU A 311 -5.56 -6.52 12.31
CA LEU A 311 -6.80 -5.75 12.41
C LEU A 311 -7.55 -5.96 13.74
N PRO A 312 -7.65 -7.18 14.30
CA PRO A 312 -8.27 -7.36 15.61
C PRO A 312 -7.55 -6.60 16.73
N GLY A 313 -6.21 -6.61 16.70
CA GLY A 313 -5.39 -5.87 17.67
C GLY A 313 -5.58 -4.36 17.56
N LEU A 314 -5.59 -3.81 16.34
CA LEU A 314 -5.82 -2.38 16.10
C LEU A 314 -7.22 -1.93 16.54
N LYS A 315 -8.24 -2.76 16.33
CA LYS A 315 -9.59 -2.49 16.86
C LYS A 315 -9.61 -2.45 18.38
N ALA A 316 -8.99 -3.43 19.02
CA ALA A 316 -8.89 -3.49 20.47
C ALA A 316 -8.12 -2.27 21.02
N GLU A 317 -7.05 -1.85 20.37
CA GLU A 317 -6.29 -0.65 20.71
C GLU A 317 -7.14 0.62 20.55
N THR A 318 -7.93 0.73 19.47
CA THR A 318 -8.84 1.84 19.25
C THR A 318 -9.87 1.93 20.37
N ILE A 319 -10.48 0.81 20.77
CA ILE A 319 -11.45 0.74 21.87
C ILE A 319 -10.78 1.12 23.21
N ALA A 320 -9.58 0.59 23.48
CA ALA A 320 -8.83 0.91 24.69
C ALA A 320 -8.50 2.40 24.77
N SER A 321 -8.06 3.01 23.67
CA SER A 321 -7.80 4.46 23.62
C SER A 321 -9.07 5.29 23.85
N LEU A 322 -10.21 4.87 23.27
CA LEU A 322 -11.50 5.55 23.48
C LEU A 322 -11.94 5.50 24.96
N ARG A 323 -11.71 4.36 25.66
CA ARG A 323 -11.98 4.23 27.09
C ARG A 323 -11.03 5.07 27.95
N GLN A 324 -9.73 5.06 27.62
CA GLN A 324 -8.73 5.86 28.31
C GLN A 324 -9.02 7.35 28.21
N ASP A 325 -9.55 7.80 27.08
CA ASP A 325 -9.93 9.20 26.85
C ASP A 325 -11.33 9.55 27.41
N GLY A 326 -11.99 8.59 28.09
CA GLY A 326 -13.30 8.80 28.74
C GLY A 326 -14.48 8.95 27.77
N LEU A 327 -14.31 8.51 26.54
CA LEU A 327 -15.30 8.61 25.45
C LEU A 327 -16.23 7.38 25.39
N LEU A 328 -15.85 6.29 26.06
CA LEU A 328 -16.64 5.06 26.22
C LEU A 328 -16.66 4.67 27.71
N SER A 329 -17.82 4.21 28.16
CA SER A 329 -18.00 3.65 29.50
C SER A 329 -17.50 2.21 29.63
#